data_d7314732378f666bdf83c11d3e83c415
#
_entry.id   d7314732378f666bdf83c11d3e83c415
#
_cell.length_a   1.000
_cell.length_b   1.000
_cell.length_c   1.000
_cell.angle_alpha   90.00
_cell.angle_beta   90.00
_cell.angle_gamma   90.00
#
_symmetry.space_group_name_H-M   'P 1'
#
loop_
_entity.id
_entity.type
_entity.pdbx_description
1 polymer ?
#
loop_
_entity_poly.entity_id
_entity_poly.type
_entity_poly.pdbx_seq_one_letter_code
_entity_poly.pdbx_strand_id
1 'polypeptide(L)'
;MYHKNTKYATEKRDKMLNYISTRDVNHKVSSSQAVLDGLAAGGGLYVPEDLSELKLDYKEVIVEDYRGMAKKIFGKFFPDYGEELIGDIVERSYRDKFKAEEITPLVSVDGRYILELFCGPTCAFKDVALSALPNLMSEAAKLNDFQDEILILTATSGDTGSAALHGFSDVSGIRIAVFYPDKGISETQRLQMVTQSGANTKAFGVRGNFDDAQSGVKRLFQEIPRPCEGVSLSSANSINIGRLVPQVVYYFAAYKSLVDEGEIKLGDDVDYTVPTGNFGDIMAGYLAKQMGLPVGRLICASNKNDVLTEFLETGHYDKKREFYKTSSPSMDILVSSNLERLLFFVCGAEKTKGYMKSLAETGEYQISEEELAKIKNDFVGYACSDEEGSAAIGRLFEETSYVMDTHTAIAWAVSDRDLKEESSAKNVVLSTASPYKFTGAVLAALGEKASGDDRSDMERLAELTGTEIPDPLRAIFEREVKHKDIIDVDEMKAIVVQYAGEGKE
;
A
#
# COMPACT_ATOMS: atom_id res chain seq x y z
N MET A 1 -38.32 29.97 -6.30
CA MET A 1 -37.22 29.48 -5.44
C MET A 1 -36.47 28.25 -5.97
N TYR A 2 -37.07 27.41 -6.80
CA TYR A 2 -36.44 26.19 -7.35
C TYR A 2 -35.31 26.45 -8.39
N HIS A 3 -35.33 27.56 -9.14
CA HIS A 3 -34.31 27.84 -10.16
C HIS A 3 -32.96 28.40 -9.63
N LYS A 4 -32.91 28.89 -8.39
CA LYS A 4 -31.65 29.34 -7.78
C LYS A 4 -30.80 28.19 -7.21
N ASN A 5 -31.46 27.13 -6.73
CA ASN A 5 -30.74 25.96 -6.16
C ASN A 5 -30.08 25.07 -7.22
N THR A 6 -30.66 25.01 -8.44
CA THR A 6 -30.07 24.23 -9.55
C THR A 6 -28.80 24.91 -10.12
N LYS A 7 -28.76 26.25 -10.16
CA LYS A 7 -27.58 26.98 -10.63
C LYS A 7 -26.41 26.91 -9.65
N TYR A 8 -26.69 26.97 -8.33
CA TYR A 8 -25.68 26.78 -7.29
C TYR A 8 -25.14 25.34 -7.23
N ALA A 9 -26.00 24.35 -7.51
CA ALA A 9 -25.59 22.94 -7.57
C ALA A 9 -24.75 22.64 -8.82
N THR A 10 -25.07 23.27 -9.96
CA THR A 10 -24.29 23.14 -11.20
C THR A 10 -22.95 23.89 -11.10
N GLU A 11 -22.93 25.12 -10.57
CA GLU A 11 -21.66 25.87 -10.38
C GLU A 11 -20.73 25.23 -9.33
N LYS A 12 -21.28 24.46 -8.36
CA LYS A 12 -20.46 23.68 -7.41
C LYS A 12 -19.92 22.40 -8.04
N ARG A 13 -20.64 21.78 -9.01
CA ARG A 13 -20.17 20.62 -9.76
C ARG A 13 -19.04 20.97 -10.73
N ASP A 14 -19.03 22.16 -11.32
CA ASP A 14 -18.01 22.62 -12.27
C ASP A 14 -16.64 22.94 -11.61
N LYS A 15 -16.53 22.83 -10.28
CA LYS A 15 -15.28 23.06 -9.50
C LYS A 15 -14.82 21.84 -8.68
N MET A 16 -15.43 20.67 -8.87
CA MET A 16 -15.00 19.46 -8.14
C MET A 16 -13.86 18.79 -8.88
N LEU A 17 -12.86 18.32 -8.12
CA LEU A 17 -11.74 17.54 -8.63
C LEU A 17 -12.25 16.31 -9.38
N ASN A 18 -11.95 16.22 -10.67
CA ASN A 18 -12.26 15.06 -11.48
C ASN A 18 -11.12 14.05 -11.40
N TYR A 19 -11.48 12.79 -11.59
CA TYR A 19 -10.55 11.70 -11.81
C TYR A 19 -10.62 11.23 -13.26
N ILE A 20 -9.46 10.90 -13.82
CA ILE A 20 -9.30 10.40 -15.18
C ILE A 20 -8.43 9.13 -15.17
N SER A 21 -8.47 8.38 -16.26
CA SER A 21 -7.59 7.23 -16.43
C SER A 21 -6.21 7.66 -16.91
N THR A 22 -5.15 7.01 -16.41
CA THR A 22 -3.78 7.16 -16.93
C THR A 22 -3.64 6.84 -18.43
N ARG A 23 -4.65 6.17 -19.02
CA ARG A 23 -4.65 5.74 -20.44
C ARG A 23 -5.77 6.36 -21.27
N ASP A 24 -6.69 7.09 -20.64
CA ASP A 24 -7.81 7.79 -21.30
C ASP A 24 -8.25 8.99 -20.48
N VAL A 25 -7.94 10.20 -20.97
CA VAL A 25 -8.28 11.46 -20.29
C VAL A 25 -9.70 11.96 -20.61
N ASN A 26 -10.42 11.30 -21.53
CA ASN A 26 -11.73 11.77 -21.98
C ASN A 26 -12.85 11.30 -21.04
N HIS A 27 -12.64 10.22 -20.28
CA HIS A 27 -13.62 9.71 -19.34
C HIS A 27 -13.31 10.25 -17.94
N LYS A 28 -14.14 11.21 -17.51
CA LYS A 28 -14.02 11.84 -16.19
C LYS A 28 -15.04 11.25 -15.24
N VAL A 29 -14.60 10.95 -14.02
CA VAL A 29 -15.45 10.44 -12.95
C VAL A 29 -15.26 11.25 -11.67
N SER A 30 -16.20 11.15 -10.72
CA SER A 30 -16.03 11.69 -9.38
C SER A 30 -14.99 10.90 -8.59
N SER A 31 -14.51 11.44 -7.48
CA SER A 31 -13.57 10.71 -6.63
C SER A 31 -14.21 9.47 -6.00
N SER A 32 -15.49 9.53 -5.61
CA SER A 32 -16.23 8.37 -5.10
C SER A 32 -16.38 7.28 -6.16
N GLN A 33 -16.67 7.64 -7.43
CA GLN A 33 -16.73 6.65 -8.50
C GLN A 33 -15.35 6.01 -8.75
N ALA A 34 -14.26 6.79 -8.71
CA ALA A 34 -12.90 6.26 -8.88
C ALA A 34 -12.51 5.26 -7.77
N VAL A 35 -12.94 5.50 -6.52
CA VAL A 35 -12.77 4.58 -5.39
C VAL A 35 -13.60 3.31 -5.58
N LEU A 36 -14.85 3.45 -6.02
CA LEU A 36 -15.78 2.34 -6.23
C LEU A 36 -15.31 1.40 -7.34
N ASP A 37 -14.93 1.96 -8.48
CA ASP A 37 -14.42 1.19 -9.63
C ASP A 37 -13.07 0.55 -9.34
N GLY A 38 -12.19 1.24 -8.61
CA GLY A 38 -10.83 0.82 -8.28
C GLY A 38 -9.86 0.79 -9.46
N LEU A 39 -10.32 0.40 -10.65
CA LEU A 39 -9.56 0.36 -11.90
C LEU A 39 -10.38 1.02 -13.00
N ALA A 40 -9.76 1.86 -13.82
CA ALA A 40 -10.45 2.51 -14.92
C ALA A 40 -10.77 1.53 -16.07
N ALA A 41 -11.83 1.82 -16.81
CA ALA A 41 -12.17 1.09 -18.01
C ALA A 41 -10.96 1.05 -18.98
N GLY A 42 -10.67 -0.10 -19.58
CA GLY A 42 -9.49 -0.29 -20.43
C GLY A 42 -8.18 -0.53 -19.66
N GLY A 43 -8.22 -0.68 -18.33
CA GLY A 43 -7.11 -1.15 -17.49
C GLY A 43 -6.15 -0.06 -17.02
N GLY A 44 -6.43 1.23 -17.26
CA GLY A 44 -5.67 2.35 -16.69
C GLY A 44 -5.97 2.60 -15.21
N LEU A 45 -5.13 3.35 -14.54
CA LEU A 45 -5.30 3.71 -13.14
C LEU A 45 -5.98 5.08 -13.01
N TYR A 46 -6.83 5.24 -12.00
CA TYR A 46 -7.40 6.55 -11.70
C TYR A 46 -6.36 7.49 -11.07
N VAL A 47 -6.34 8.72 -11.57
CA VAL A 47 -5.52 9.83 -11.08
C VAL A 47 -6.36 11.11 -11.05
N PRO A 48 -6.06 12.07 -10.16
CA PRO A 48 -6.59 13.42 -10.24
C PRO A 48 -6.27 14.04 -11.61
N GLU A 49 -7.24 14.71 -12.23
CA GLU A 49 -7.06 15.38 -13.52
C GLU A 49 -5.99 16.48 -13.45
N ASP A 50 -5.95 17.22 -12.33
CA ASP A 50 -5.00 18.29 -12.08
C ASP A 50 -4.44 18.22 -10.65
N LEU A 51 -3.13 17.94 -10.53
CA LEU A 51 -2.44 17.90 -9.23
C LEU A 51 -2.40 19.28 -8.55
N SER A 52 -2.53 20.38 -9.29
CA SER A 52 -2.50 21.72 -8.69
C SER A 52 -3.69 21.99 -7.76
N GLU A 53 -4.83 21.30 -7.99
CA GLU A 53 -6.02 21.37 -7.14
C GLU A 53 -5.81 20.68 -5.76
N LEU A 54 -4.79 19.84 -5.64
CA LEU A 54 -4.45 19.16 -4.39
C LEU A 54 -3.61 20.01 -3.45
N LYS A 55 -3.08 21.16 -3.90
CA LYS A 55 -2.19 21.99 -3.07
C LYS A 55 -2.85 22.40 -1.77
N LEU A 56 -2.07 22.29 -0.69
CA LEU A 56 -2.40 22.70 0.67
C LEU A 56 -1.26 23.58 1.21
N ASP A 57 -1.57 24.47 2.13
CA ASP A 57 -0.53 25.00 3.02
C ASP A 57 -0.19 23.91 4.05
N TYR A 58 0.93 23.21 3.84
CA TYR A 58 1.36 22.12 4.71
C TYR A 58 1.51 22.57 6.17
N LYS A 59 1.78 23.86 6.42
CA LYS A 59 1.89 24.44 7.77
C LYS A 59 0.58 24.37 8.53
N GLU A 60 -0.56 24.52 7.82
CA GLU A 60 -1.87 24.36 8.41
C GLU A 60 -2.26 22.88 8.59
N VAL A 61 -1.59 21.97 7.88
CA VAL A 61 -1.83 20.54 8.00
C VAL A 61 -1.08 19.93 9.19
N ILE A 62 0.22 20.23 9.32
CA ILE A 62 1.08 19.64 10.34
C ILE A 62 0.84 20.12 11.77
N VAL A 63 -0.02 21.11 12.00
CA VAL A 63 -0.44 21.50 13.36
C VAL A 63 -1.50 20.58 13.95
N GLU A 64 -2.12 19.76 13.10
CA GLU A 64 -3.13 18.79 13.50
C GLU A 64 -2.51 17.50 14.06
N ASP A 65 -3.33 16.67 14.74
CA ASP A 65 -3.01 15.28 14.99
C ASP A 65 -3.15 14.44 13.69
N TYR A 66 -2.79 13.18 13.73
CA TYR A 66 -2.85 12.31 12.55
C TYR A 66 -4.24 12.30 11.90
N ARG A 67 -5.32 12.23 12.68
CA ARG A 67 -6.68 12.22 12.16
C ARG A 67 -7.10 13.59 11.58
N GLY A 68 -6.66 14.67 12.18
CA GLY A 68 -6.84 16.02 11.62
C GLY A 68 -6.13 16.18 10.27
N MET A 69 -4.87 15.73 10.18
CA MET A 69 -4.13 15.68 8.90
C MET A 69 -4.86 14.82 7.86
N ALA A 70 -5.32 13.62 8.25
CA ALA A 70 -6.07 12.75 7.36
C ALA A 70 -7.36 13.39 6.84
N LYS A 71 -8.13 14.09 7.69
CA LYS A 71 -9.34 14.84 7.29
C LYS A 71 -9.04 15.88 6.22
N LYS A 72 -7.98 16.66 6.40
CA LYS A 72 -7.57 17.70 5.43
C LYS A 72 -7.11 17.09 4.10
N ILE A 73 -6.29 16.03 4.15
CA ILE A 73 -5.76 15.37 2.97
C ILE A 73 -6.88 14.64 2.21
N PHE A 74 -7.70 13.84 2.91
CA PHE A 74 -8.82 13.12 2.27
C PHE A 74 -9.83 14.11 1.67
N GLY A 75 -10.13 15.22 2.35
CA GLY A 75 -11.02 16.25 1.84
C GLY A 75 -10.54 16.87 0.52
N LYS A 76 -9.23 16.92 0.27
CA LYS A 76 -8.67 17.36 -1.01
C LYS A 76 -8.80 16.31 -2.11
N PHE A 77 -8.51 15.06 -1.80
CA PHE A 77 -8.60 13.98 -2.78
C PHE A 77 -10.05 13.53 -3.05
N PHE A 78 -10.95 13.64 -2.06
CA PHE A 78 -12.30 13.10 -2.12
C PHE A 78 -13.37 14.18 -1.84
N PRO A 79 -13.42 15.27 -2.64
CA PRO A 79 -14.27 16.42 -2.34
C PRO A 79 -15.77 16.14 -2.45
N ASP A 80 -16.20 15.14 -3.22
CA ASP A 80 -17.59 14.75 -3.39
C ASP A 80 -18.18 13.98 -2.18
N TYR A 81 -17.32 13.51 -1.25
CA TYR A 81 -17.81 12.96 0.03
C TYR A 81 -18.26 14.06 1.00
N GLY A 82 -17.69 15.27 0.91
CA GLY A 82 -17.95 16.35 1.83
C GLY A 82 -17.23 16.21 3.19
N GLU A 83 -17.07 17.34 3.88
CA GLU A 83 -16.23 17.43 5.08
C GLU A 83 -16.74 16.55 6.24
N GLU A 84 -18.05 16.53 6.49
CA GLU A 84 -18.66 15.75 7.59
C GLU A 84 -18.44 14.25 7.39
N LEU A 85 -18.71 13.74 6.18
CA LEU A 85 -18.54 12.33 5.86
C LEU A 85 -17.07 11.91 5.88
N ILE A 86 -16.16 12.74 5.37
CA ILE A 86 -14.71 12.51 5.48
C ILE A 86 -14.30 12.44 6.96
N GLY A 87 -14.81 13.34 7.79
CA GLY A 87 -14.57 13.30 9.24
C GLY A 87 -14.98 11.97 9.87
N ASP A 88 -16.17 11.48 9.55
CA ASP A 88 -16.69 10.21 10.03
C ASP A 88 -15.87 9.00 9.51
N ILE A 89 -15.51 9.00 8.23
CA ILE A 89 -14.65 7.97 7.62
C ILE A 89 -13.30 7.90 8.34
N VAL A 90 -12.65 9.03 8.60
CA VAL A 90 -11.35 9.08 9.28
C VAL A 90 -11.45 8.54 10.71
N GLU A 91 -12.50 8.92 11.44
CA GLU A 91 -12.72 8.41 12.81
C GLU A 91 -12.94 6.89 12.81
N ARG A 92 -13.79 6.36 11.92
CA ARG A 92 -14.01 4.91 11.77
C ARG A 92 -12.75 4.16 11.34
N SER A 93 -11.86 4.81 10.62
CA SER A 93 -10.65 4.20 10.07
C SER A 93 -9.52 4.09 11.10
N TYR A 94 -9.36 5.09 11.96
CA TYR A 94 -8.14 5.23 12.77
C TYR A 94 -8.36 5.23 14.28
N ARG A 95 -9.57 5.56 14.78
CA ARG A 95 -9.80 5.59 16.23
C ARG A 95 -9.68 4.19 16.84
N ASP A 96 -8.85 4.06 17.87
CA ASP A 96 -8.67 2.86 18.70
C ASP A 96 -8.23 1.59 17.93
N LYS A 97 -7.64 1.76 16.73
CA LYS A 97 -7.20 0.63 15.90
C LYS A 97 -5.69 0.42 15.86
N PHE A 98 -4.93 1.43 16.25
CA PHE A 98 -3.46 1.40 16.21
C PHE A 98 -2.90 1.41 17.63
N LYS A 99 -1.79 0.72 17.86
CA LYS A 99 -1.14 0.64 19.18
C LYS A 99 -0.60 2.01 19.61
N ALA A 100 -0.02 2.77 18.67
CA ALA A 100 0.51 4.10 18.93
C ALA A 100 -0.57 5.16 18.72
N GLU A 101 -0.63 6.17 19.58
CA GLU A 101 -1.53 7.31 19.46
C GLU A 101 -1.24 8.13 18.20
N GLU A 102 0.03 8.23 17.84
CA GLU A 102 0.54 8.87 16.63
C GLU A 102 0.20 8.08 15.35
N ILE A 103 -0.30 6.85 15.46
CA ILE A 103 -0.61 5.91 14.38
C ILE A 103 0.65 5.43 13.65
N THR A 104 1.54 6.34 13.27
CA THR A 104 2.82 6.08 12.60
C THR A 104 3.94 6.82 13.31
N PRO A 105 4.43 6.30 14.47
CA PRO A 105 5.47 6.97 15.24
C PRO A 105 6.78 7.04 14.48
N LEU A 106 7.50 8.15 14.68
CA LEU A 106 8.85 8.35 14.20
C LEU A 106 9.85 8.09 15.34
N VAL A 107 10.84 7.25 15.10
CA VAL A 107 11.89 6.94 16.08
C VAL A 107 13.26 7.35 15.56
N SER A 108 14.09 7.93 16.42
CA SER A 108 15.48 8.26 16.08
C SER A 108 16.38 7.05 16.39
N VAL A 109 17.13 6.61 15.39
CA VAL A 109 18.03 5.46 15.49
C VAL A 109 19.32 5.78 14.74
N ASP A 110 20.47 5.75 15.44
CA ASP A 110 21.80 5.99 14.88
C ASP A 110 21.89 7.26 14.01
N GLY A 111 21.28 8.37 14.50
CA GLY A 111 21.31 9.67 13.81
C GLY A 111 20.41 9.74 12.55
N ARG A 112 19.63 8.70 12.26
CA ARG A 112 18.58 8.63 11.23
C ARG A 112 17.22 8.45 11.88
N TYR A 113 16.17 8.50 11.05
CA TYR A 113 14.81 8.38 11.52
C TYR A 113 14.11 7.21 10.84
N ILE A 114 13.39 6.43 11.64
CA ILE A 114 12.59 5.30 11.18
C ILE A 114 11.12 5.63 11.43
N LEU A 115 10.31 5.64 10.37
CA LEU A 115 8.87 5.79 10.46
C LEU A 115 8.22 4.42 10.59
N GLU A 116 7.73 4.09 11.79
CA GLU A 116 7.12 2.79 12.08
C GLU A 116 5.67 2.73 11.58
N LEU A 117 5.46 2.10 10.43
CA LEU A 117 4.15 1.98 9.78
C LEU A 117 3.39 0.70 10.17
N PHE A 118 3.94 -0.10 11.07
CA PHE A 118 3.44 -1.42 11.44
C PHE A 118 2.69 -1.48 12.79
N CYS A 119 2.28 -0.34 13.34
CA CYS A 119 1.55 -0.25 14.61
C CYS A 119 0.07 -0.64 14.51
N GLY A 120 -0.38 -1.06 13.33
CA GLY A 120 -1.77 -1.45 13.06
C GLY A 120 -2.10 -2.90 13.41
N PRO A 121 -3.36 -3.31 13.19
CA PRO A 121 -3.91 -4.60 13.65
C PRO A 121 -3.28 -5.83 12.99
N THR A 122 -2.63 -5.71 11.84
CA THR A 122 -1.91 -6.83 11.20
C THR A 122 -0.41 -6.65 11.18
N CYS A 123 0.10 -5.61 11.83
CA CYS A 123 1.51 -5.29 11.98
C CYS A 123 2.24 -5.10 10.64
N ALA A 124 1.60 -4.40 9.70
CA ALA A 124 2.17 -3.97 8.42
C ALA A 124 1.61 -2.61 7.98
N PHE A 125 2.37 -1.83 7.20
CA PHE A 125 1.97 -0.51 6.70
C PHE A 125 0.63 -0.50 5.95
N LYS A 126 0.26 -1.66 5.41
CA LYS A 126 -0.97 -1.87 4.67
C LYS A 126 -2.22 -1.59 5.50
N ASP A 127 -2.11 -1.71 6.83
CA ASP A 127 -3.19 -1.40 7.77
C ASP A 127 -3.66 0.05 7.66
N VAL A 128 -2.74 1.00 7.46
CA VAL A 128 -3.07 2.43 7.34
C VAL A 128 -4.08 2.66 6.22
N ALA A 129 -3.84 2.06 5.06
CA ALA A 129 -4.71 2.23 3.91
C ALA A 129 -5.94 1.30 3.95
N LEU A 130 -5.78 0.07 4.41
CA LEU A 130 -6.86 -0.93 4.44
C LEU A 130 -7.81 -0.76 5.65
N SER A 131 -7.49 0.08 6.61
CA SER A 131 -8.45 0.59 7.60
C SER A 131 -9.37 1.67 7.02
N ALA A 132 -8.92 2.42 6.00
CA ALA A 132 -9.67 3.52 5.40
C ALA A 132 -10.46 3.10 4.14
N LEU A 133 -9.87 2.30 3.25
CA LEU A 133 -10.48 1.91 1.98
C LEU A 133 -11.89 1.30 2.12
N PRO A 134 -12.16 0.37 3.07
CA PRO A 134 -13.50 -0.19 3.22
C PRO A 134 -14.56 0.86 3.55
N ASN A 135 -14.22 1.83 4.40
CA ASN A 135 -15.11 2.94 4.75
C ASN A 135 -15.35 3.86 3.54
N LEU A 136 -14.27 4.23 2.83
CA LEU A 136 -14.38 5.02 1.59
C LEU A 136 -15.24 4.30 0.56
N MET A 137 -15.05 3.01 0.34
CA MET A 137 -15.76 2.22 -0.65
C MET A 137 -17.25 2.02 -0.29
N SER A 138 -17.56 1.76 0.98
CA SER A 138 -18.95 1.64 1.44
C SER A 138 -19.72 2.95 1.26
N GLU A 139 -19.11 4.10 1.55
CA GLU A 139 -19.74 5.39 1.32
C GLU A 139 -19.78 5.76 -0.18
N ALA A 140 -18.75 5.38 -0.95
CA ALA A 140 -18.77 5.55 -2.41
C ALA A 140 -19.96 4.84 -3.06
N ALA A 141 -20.27 3.64 -2.62
CA ALA A 141 -21.44 2.90 -3.11
C ALA A 141 -22.74 3.67 -2.88
N LYS A 142 -22.91 4.27 -1.69
CA LYS A 142 -24.07 5.10 -1.37
C LYS A 142 -24.13 6.39 -2.20
N LEU A 143 -22.99 7.09 -2.35
CA LEU A 143 -22.90 8.34 -3.11
C LEU A 143 -23.21 8.16 -4.61
N ASN A 144 -22.96 6.97 -5.14
CA ASN A 144 -23.18 6.64 -6.55
C ASN A 144 -24.47 5.81 -6.79
N ASP A 145 -25.35 5.70 -5.78
CA ASP A 145 -26.57 4.89 -5.86
C ASP A 145 -26.32 3.46 -6.36
N PHE A 146 -25.15 2.88 -5.99
CA PHE A 146 -24.73 1.55 -6.42
C PHE A 146 -25.56 0.48 -5.72
N GLN A 147 -26.25 -0.35 -6.50
CA GLN A 147 -27.25 -1.29 -5.98
C GLN A 147 -26.69 -2.69 -5.70
N ASP A 148 -25.60 -3.06 -6.37
CA ASP A 148 -25.00 -4.38 -6.19
C ASP A 148 -24.21 -4.44 -4.86
N GLU A 149 -24.17 -5.59 -4.25
CA GLU A 149 -23.18 -5.89 -3.21
C GLU A 149 -21.78 -6.01 -3.84
N ILE A 150 -20.78 -5.47 -3.17
CA ILE A 150 -19.39 -5.52 -3.66
C ILE A 150 -18.72 -6.79 -3.14
N LEU A 151 -18.23 -7.63 -4.03
CA LEU A 151 -17.36 -8.76 -3.67
C LEU A 151 -15.91 -8.44 -4.04
N ILE A 152 -15.09 -8.18 -3.01
CA ILE A 152 -13.66 -7.97 -3.17
C ILE A 152 -12.96 -9.29 -3.41
N LEU A 153 -12.18 -9.38 -4.49
CA LEU A 153 -11.26 -10.48 -4.73
C LEU A 153 -9.81 -9.99 -4.60
N THR A 154 -9.02 -10.70 -3.83
CA THR A 154 -7.60 -10.37 -3.63
C THR A 154 -6.75 -11.64 -3.67
N ALA A 155 -5.73 -11.66 -4.51
CA ALA A 155 -4.62 -12.61 -4.39
C ALA A 155 -3.50 -11.96 -3.57
N THR A 156 -2.86 -12.75 -2.69
CA THR A 156 -1.85 -12.24 -1.76
C THR A 156 -0.72 -13.23 -1.53
N SER A 157 0.47 -12.69 -1.27
CA SER A 157 1.61 -13.44 -0.71
C SER A 157 1.68 -13.37 0.83
N GLY A 158 0.67 -12.75 1.49
CA GLY A 158 0.57 -12.65 2.96
C GLY A 158 -0.03 -11.35 3.46
N ASP A 159 0.76 -10.29 3.59
CA ASP A 159 0.39 -9.05 4.27
C ASP A 159 -0.83 -8.31 3.72
N THR A 160 -0.99 -8.25 2.40
CA THR A 160 -2.15 -7.58 1.79
C THR A 160 -3.45 -8.32 2.13
N GLY A 161 -3.42 -9.66 2.09
CA GLY A 161 -4.59 -10.47 2.40
C GLY A 161 -5.03 -10.34 3.85
N SER A 162 -4.08 -10.41 4.79
CA SER A 162 -4.39 -10.25 6.22
C SER A 162 -4.94 -8.87 6.55
N ALA A 163 -4.33 -7.80 6.02
CA ALA A 163 -4.80 -6.45 6.24
C ALA A 163 -6.15 -6.18 5.56
N ALA A 164 -6.39 -6.74 4.36
CA ALA A 164 -7.68 -6.62 3.68
C ALA A 164 -8.80 -7.37 4.40
N LEU A 165 -8.58 -8.63 4.79
CA LEU A 165 -9.56 -9.38 5.58
C LEU A 165 -9.94 -8.66 6.87
N HIS A 166 -8.93 -8.12 7.58
CA HIS A 166 -9.18 -7.35 8.80
C HIS A 166 -9.96 -6.07 8.52
N GLY A 167 -9.53 -5.28 7.53
CA GLY A 167 -10.13 -3.98 7.22
C GLY A 167 -11.56 -4.06 6.70
N PHE A 168 -11.88 -5.08 5.88
CA PHE A 168 -13.20 -5.31 5.31
C PHE A 168 -14.13 -6.13 6.22
N SER A 169 -13.64 -6.64 7.36
CA SER A 169 -14.43 -7.42 8.30
C SER A 169 -15.66 -6.64 8.76
N ASP A 170 -16.84 -7.25 8.58
CA ASP A 170 -18.16 -6.74 9.00
C ASP A 170 -18.56 -5.38 8.41
N VAL A 171 -17.94 -4.97 7.28
CA VAL A 171 -18.32 -3.77 6.54
C VAL A 171 -19.57 -4.04 5.70
N SER A 172 -20.63 -3.25 5.95
CA SER A 172 -21.92 -3.43 5.29
C SER A 172 -21.85 -3.23 3.76
N GLY A 173 -22.51 -4.11 3.02
CA GLY A 173 -22.60 -4.05 1.55
C GLY A 173 -21.34 -4.54 0.82
N ILE A 174 -20.35 -5.05 1.57
CA ILE A 174 -19.10 -5.56 1.00
C ILE A 174 -18.80 -6.94 1.56
N ARG A 175 -18.43 -7.87 0.70
CA ARG A 175 -17.81 -9.15 1.05
C ARG A 175 -16.41 -9.24 0.50
N ILE A 176 -15.57 -10.07 1.11
CA ILE A 176 -14.19 -10.28 0.65
C ILE A 176 -13.82 -11.76 0.59
N ALA A 177 -13.19 -12.15 -0.50
CA ALA A 177 -12.54 -13.44 -0.67
C ALA A 177 -11.04 -13.24 -0.99
N VAL A 178 -10.19 -13.81 -0.16
CA VAL A 178 -8.73 -13.76 -0.32
C VAL A 178 -8.22 -15.12 -0.74
N PHE A 179 -7.39 -15.14 -1.78
CA PHE A 179 -6.70 -16.31 -2.29
C PHE A 179 -5.20 -16.20 -1.99
N TYR A 180 -4.66 -17.19 -1.27
CA TYR A 180 -3.25 -17.24 -0.92
C TYR A 180 -2.65 -18.59 -1.33
N PRO A 181 -1.35 -18.68 -1.68
CA PRO A 181 -0.72 -19.95 -2.00
C PRO A 181 -0.69 -20.84 -0.76
N ASP A 182 -1.16 -22.09 -0.89
CA ASP A 182 -1.16 -23.09 0.18
C ASP A 182 0.25 -23.34 0.76
N LYS A 183 1.28 -23.12 -0.05
CA LYS A 183 2.69 -23.24 0.35
C LYS A 183 3.47 -21.98 -0.02
N GLY A 184 4.42 -21.60 0.85
CA GLY A 184 5.36 -20.50 0.55
C GLY A 184 5.03 -19.14 1.18
N ILE A 185 4.05 -19.12 2.11
CA ILE A 185 3.85 -18.02 3.06
C ILE A 185 4.23 -18.50 4.47
N SER A 186 4.55 -17.56 5.39
CA SER A 186 4.81 -17.93 6.79
C SER A 186 3.55 -18.41 7.49
N GLU A 187 3.71 -19.24 8.52
CA GLU A 187 2.58 -19.68 9.33
C GLU A 187 1.88 -18.50 10.02
N THR A 188 2.64 -17.51 10.44
CA THR A 188 2.13 -16.24 10.98
C THR A 188 1.18 -15.56 10.00
N GLN A 189 1.60 -15.37 8.74
CA GLN A 189 0.77 -14.75 7.70
C GLN A 189 -0.46 -15.60 7.37
N ARG A 190 -0.30 -16.93 7.32
CA ARG A 190 -1.42 -17.85 7.11
C ARG A 190 -2.44 -17.73 8.23
N LEU A 191 -2.01 -17.80 9.49
CA LEU A 191 -2.89 -17.69 10.66
C LEU A 191 -3.59 -16.33 10.72
N GLN A 192 -2.92 -15.23 10.38
CA GLN A 192 -3.56 -13.91 10.27
C GLN A 192 -4.77 -13.90 9.31
N MET A 193 -4.76 -14.72 8.26
CA MET A 193 -5.87 -14.82 7.31
C MET A 193 -6.92 -15.85 7.74
N VAL A 194 -6.50 -17.06 8.09
CA VAL A 194 -7.45 -18.17 8.32
C VAL A 194 -8.17 -18.13 9.66
N THR A 195 -7.74 -17.26 10.58
CA THR A 195 -8.39 -17.03 11.87
C THR A 195 -9.33 -15.81 11.90
N GLN A 196 -9.51 -15.12 10.77
CA GLN A 196 -10.42 -13.98 10.70
C GLN A 196 -11.86 -14.40 10.96
N SER A 197 -12.60 -13.56 11.69
CA SER A 197 -13.93 -13.90 12.21
C SER A 197 -15.10 -13.12 11.60
N GLY A 198 -14.84 -12.18 10.69
CA GLY A 198 -15.90 -11.40 10.04
C GLY A 198 -16.88 -12.27 9.27
N ALA A 199 -18.18 -12.00 9.42
CA ALA A 199 -19.24 -12.77 8.76
C ALA A 199 -19.18 -12.67 7.22
N ASN A 200 -18.58 -11.61 6.71
CA ASN A 200 -18.43 -11.28 5.28
C ASN A 200 -17.05 -11.60 4.71
N THR A 201 -16.22 -12.38 5.43
CA THR A 201 -14.84 -12.69 5.04
C THR A 201 -14.66 -14.16 4.70
N LYS A 202 -13.86 -14.45 3.67
CA LYS A 202 -13.41 -15.81 3.31
C LYS A 202 -11.94 -15.77 2.91
N ALA A 203 -11.19 -16.80 3.29
CA ALA A 203 -9.82 -17.02 2.83
C ALA A 203 -9.69 -18.45 2.29
N PHE A 204 -9.08 -18.58 1.12
CA PHE A 204 -8.90 -19.87 0.41
C PHE A 204 -7.42 -20.09 0.13
N GLY A 205 -6.90 -21.23 0.59
CA GLY A 205 -5.61 -21.72 0.15
C GLY A 205 -5.70 -22.23 -1.29
N VAL A 206 -4.77 -21.85 -2.16
CA VAL A 206 -4.71 -22.29 -3.56
C VAL A 206 -3.52 -23.21 -3.73
N ARG A 207 -3.74 -24.44 -4.27
CA ARG A 207 -2.65 -25.34 -4.65
C ARG A 207 -1.90 -24.75 -5.82
N GLY A 208 -0.75 -24.16 -5.54
CA GLY A 208 0.07 -23.42 -6.51
C GLY A 208 0.93 -22.37 -5.82
N ASN A 209 1.49 -21.49 -6.59
CA ASN A 209 2.26 -20.34 -6.12
C ASN A 209 1.42 -19.04 -6.16
N PHE A 210 2.04 -17.93 -5.77
CA PHE A 210 1.36 -16.61 -5.77
C PHE A 210 0.92 -16.18 -7.18
N ASP A 211 1.70 -16.48 -8.22
CA ASP A 211 1.36 -16.12 -9.61
C ASP A 211 0.14 -16.89 -10.10
N ASP A 212 -0.01 -18.15 -9.67
CA ASP A 212 -1.19 -18.97 -9.96
C ASP A 212 -2.46 -18.35 -9.37
N ALA A 213 -2.42 -17.98 -8.08
CA ALA A 213 -3.53 -17.32 -7.40
C ALA A 213 -3.86 -15.96 -8.04
N GLN A 214 -2.84 -15.14 -8.36
CA GLN A 214 -3.00 -13.83 -8.97
C GLN A 214 -3.58 -13.93 -10.38
N SER A 215 -3.09 -14.87 -11.19
CA SER A 215 -3.61 -15.11 -12.54
C SER A 215 -5.05 -15.61 -12.50
N GLY A 216 -5.38 -16.47 -11.53
CA GLY A 216 -6.74 -16.92 -11.26
C GLY A 216 -7.68 -15.74 -10.97
N VAL A 217 -7.30 -14.86 -10.05
CA VAL A 217 -8.10 -13.66 -9.72
C VAL A 217 -8.26 -12.74 -10.94
N LYS A 218 -7.20 -12.47 -11.71
CA LYS A 218 -7.28 -11.66 -12.94
C LYS A 218 -8.25 -12.26 -13.96
N ARG A 219 -8.23 -13.59 -14.13
CA ARG A 219 -9.15 -14.32 -15.01
C ARG A 219 -10.61 -14.14 -14.56
N LEU A 220 -10.89 -14.20 -13.24
CA LEU A 220 -12.22 -14.01 -12.69
C LEU A 220 -12.79 -12.62 -13.00
N PHE A 221 -12.00 -11.55 -12.87
CA PHE A 221 -12.42 -10.20 -13.26
C PHE A 221 -12.81 -10.08 -14.73
N GLN A 222 -12.18 -10.86 -15.62
CA GLN A 222 -12.48 -10.85 -17.05
C GLN A 222 -13.70 -11.70 -17.39
N GLU A 223 -13.81 -12.89 -16.79
CA GLU A 223 -14.83 -13.87 -17.15
C GLU A 223 -16.17 -13.65 -16.43
N ILE A 224 -16.16 -13.21 -15.19
CA ILE A 224 -17.34 -13.09 -14.33
C ILE A 224 -17.35 -11.79 -13.51
N PRO A 225 -17.26 -10.60 -14.13
CA PRO A 225 -17.26 -9.33 -13.39
C PRO A 225 -18.51 -9.15 -12.51
N ARG A 226 -19.59 -9.87 -12.84
CA ARG A 226 -20.80 -10.06 -12.05
C ARG A 226 -21.05 -11.55 -11.86
N PRO A 227 -20.61 -12.14 -10.75
CA PRO A 227 -20.70 -13.59 -10.53
C PRO A 227 -22.13 -14.10 -10.33
N CYS A 228 -23.04 -13.23 -9.86
CA CYS A 228 -24.48 -13.48 -9.81
C CYS A 228 -25.25 -12.14 -9.82
N GLU A 229 -26.58 -12.20 -9.90
CA GLU A 229 -27.44 -11.01 -9.87
C GLU A 229 -27.26 -10.25 -8.55
N GLY A 230 -27.11 -8.92 -8.64
CA GLY A 230 -26.91 -8.02 -7.51
C GLY A 230 -25.55 -8.18 -6.81
N VAL A 231 -24.51 -8.74 -7.45
CA VAL A 231 -23.12 -8.77 -6.97
C VAL A 231 -22.16 -8.36 -8.06
N SER A 232 -21.28 -7.42 -7.75
CA SER A 232 -20.21 -6.96 -8.64
C SER A 232 -18.83 -7.19 -7.99
N LEU A 233 -17.86 -7.63 -8.81
CA LEU A 233 -16.48 -7.80 -8.35
C LEU A 233 -15.76 -6.47 -8.26
N SER A 234 -14.96 -6.29 -7.22
CA SER A 234 -13.99 -5.20 -7.08
C SER A 234 -12.69 -5.68 -6.42
N SER A 235 -11.67 -4.81 -6.37
CA SER A 235 -10.34 -5.17 -5.88
C SER A 235 -9.86 -4.22 -4.78
N ALA A 236 -9.22 -4.78 -3.74
CA ALA A 236 -8.53 -4.04 -2.70
C ALA A 236 -7.02 -3.89 -2.97
N ASN A 237 -6.55 -4.13 -4.18
CA ASN A 237 -5.14 -4.01 -4.54
C ASN A 237 -4.65 -2.55 -4.51
N SER A 238 -3.32 -2.35 -4.51
CA SER A 238 -2.68 -1.02 -4.45
C SER A 238 -3.00 -0.10 -5.64
N ILE A 239 -3.65 -0.62 -6.67
CA ILE A 239 -4.11 0.15 -7.84
C ILE A 239 -5.31 1.06 -7.53
N ASN A 240 -6.12 0.74 -6.51
CA ASN A 240 -7.24 1.59 -6.11
C ASN A 240 -6.73 2.90 -5.49
N ILE A 241 -7.23 4.04 -5.98
CA ILE A 241 -6.85 5.36 -5.47
C ILE A 241 -7.22 5.55 -3.99
N GLY A 242 -8.32 4.94 -3.53
CA GLY A 242 -8.72 4.93 -2.12
C GLY A 242 -7.76 4.17 -1.21
N ARG A 243 -6.84 3.38 -1.78
CA ARG A 243 -5.75 2.75 -1.06
C ARG A 243 -4.45 3.55 -1.12
N LEU A 244 -4.25 4.35 -2.18
CA LEU A 244 -3.06 5.19 -2.32
C LEU A 244 -3.13 6.41 -1.39
N VAL A 245 -4.25 7.13 -1.40
CA VAL A 245 -4.42 8.41 -0.70
C VAL A 245 -4.16 8.33 0.81
N PRO A 246 -4.62 7.32 1.56
CA PRO A 246 -4.34 7.24 3.00
C PRO A 246 -2.85 7.20 3.34
N GLN A 247 -2.02 6.74 2.41
CA GLN A 247 -0.58 6.66 2.59
C GLN A 247 0.11 8.03 2.50
N VAL A 248 -0.53 9.03 1.90
CA VAL A 248 0.00 10.42 1.86
C VAL A 248 0.14 11.00 3.27
N VAL A 249 -0.76 10.63 4.19
CA VAL A 249 -0.87 11.22 5.54
C VAL A 249 0.41 11.01 6.36
N TYR A 250 0.99 9.82 6.32
CA TYR A 250 2.15 9.54 7.16
C TYR A 250 3.45 10.24 6.72
N TYR A 251 3.54 10.74 5.49
CA TYR A 251 4.64 11.64 5.09
C TYR A 251 4.51 13.00 5.79
N PHE A 252 3.29 13.53 5.90
CA PHE A 252 3.03 14.75 6.70
C PHE A 252 3.27 14.50 8.19
N ALA A 253 2.88 13.33 8.71
CA ALA A 253 3.10 12.96 10.10
C ALA A 253 4.59 12.86 10.44
N ALA A 254 5.40 12.22 9.59
CA ALA A 254 6.85 12.15 9.76
C ALA A 254 7.50 13.55 9.74
N TYR A 255 7.09 14.40 8.79
CA TYR A 255 7.57 15.78 8.71
C TYR A 255 7.23 16.58 9.97
N LYS A 256 5.97 16.44 10.45
CA LYS A 256 5.52 17.06 11.72
C LYS A 256 6.41 16.64 12.88
N SER A 257 6.64 15.34 13.05
CA SER A 257 7.47 14.80 14.17
C SER A 257 8.87 15.40 14.15
N LEU A 258 9.51 15.48 12.98
CA LEU A 258 10.84 16.11 12.85
C LEU A 258 10.85 17.59 13.23
N VAL A 259 9.79 18.33 12.88
CA VAL A 259 9.65 19.75 13.25
C VAL A 259 9.41 19.90 14.75
N ASP A 260 8.51 19.10 15.32
CA ASP A 260 8.13 19.16 16.74
C ASP A 260 9.29 18.77 17.66
N GLU A 261 10.14 17.83 17.23
CA GLU A 261 11.36 17.42 17.94
C GLU A 261 12.53 18.39 17.74
N GLY A 262 12.39 19.38 16.85
CA GLY A 262 13.42 20.37 16.55
C GLY A 262 14.58 19.85 15.69
N GLU A 263 14.40 18.71 15.03
CA GLU A 263 15.39 18.07 14.18
C GLU A 263 15.55 18.75 12.83
N ILE A 264 14.51 19.43 12.37
CA ILE A 264 14.50 20.28 11.18
C ILE A 264 13.79 21.60 11.50
N LYS A 265 14.05 22.62 10.67
CA LYS A 265 13.29 23.85 10.66
C LYS A 265 12.12 23.72 9.68
N LEU A 266 11.04 24.44 9.96
CA LEU A 266 9.91 24.52 9.06
C LEU A 266 10.34 25.06 7.68
N GLY A 267 10.22 24.24 6.66
CA GLY A 267 10.63 24.53 5.28
C GLY A 267 11.90 23.79 4.83
N ASP A 268 12.61 23.13 5.75
CA ASP A 268 13.72 22.27 5.36
C ASP A 268 13.20 21.03 4.62
N ASP A 269 13.90 20.60 3.57
CA ASP A 269 13.57 19.40 2.83
C ASP A 269 13.89 18.14 3.63
N VAL A 270 13.05 17.09 3.47
CA VAL A 270 13.25 15.77 4.06
C VAL A 270 13.30 14.72 2.96
N ASP A 271 14.33 13.89 2.96
CA ASP A 271 14.46 12.74 2.08
C ASP A 271 13.76 11.52 2.70
N TYR A 272 13.13 10.69 1.87
CA TYR A 272 12.45 9.48 2.32
C TYR A 272 12.97 8.25 1.60
N THR A 273 13.45 7.26 2.35
CA THR A 273 13.87 5.96 1.81
C THR A 273 12.77 4.93 1.99
N VAL A 274 12.26 4.42 0.87
CA VAL A 274 11.05 3.61 0.84
C VAL A 274 11.34 2.22 0.28
N PRO A 275 11.13 1.13 1.08
CA PRO A 275 11.20 -0.23 0.56
C PRO A 275 10.08 -0.43 -0.46
N THR A 276 10.44 -0.65 -1.73
CA THR A 276 9.50 -0.45 -2.82
C THR A 276 9.27 -1.74 -3.63
N GLY A 277 7.99 -2.13 -3.74
CA GLY A 277 7.51 -3.14 -4.68
C GLY A 277 6.56 -2.51 -5.71
N ASN A 278 5.26 -2.47 -5.42
CA ASN A 278 4.22 -1.94 -6.32
C ASN A 278 4.17 -0.42 -6.45
N PHE A 279 5.19 0.29 -6.00
CA PHE A 279 5.35 1.75 -6.10
C PHE A 279 4.25 2.58 -5.43
N GLY A 280 3.36 1.96 -4.64
CA GLY A 280 2.24 2.67 -4.00
C GLY A 280 2.70 3.62 -2.91
N ASP A 281 3.52 3.14 -2.01
CA ASP A 281 4.04 3.89 -0.86
C ASP A 281 4.87 5.10 -1.33
N ILE A 282 5.89 4.89 -2.14
CA ILE A 282 6.74 5.99 -2.63
C ILE A 282 5.97 6.98 -3.52
N MET A 283 4.94 6.51 -4.25
CA MET A 283 4.03 7.37 -5.01
C MET A 283 3.20 8.28 -4.09
N ALA A 284 2.84 7.82 -2.91
CA ALA A 284 2.18 8.65 -1.90
C ALA A 284 3.11 9.77 -1.39
N GLY A 285 4.41 9.50 -1.25
CA GLY A 285 5.43 10.52 -0.99
C GLY A 285 5.52 11.58 -2.10
N TYR A 286 5.46 11.14 -3.36
CA TYR A 286 5.41 12.06 -4.49
C TYR A 286 4.14 12.94 -4.47
N LEU A 287 2.98 12.36 -4.15
CA LEU A 287 1.76 13.14 -4.00
C LEU A 287 1.85 14.13 -2.83
N ALA A 288 2.45 13.76 -1.70
CA ALA A 288 2.71 14.67 -0.58
C ALA A 288 3.56 15.89 -1.03
N LYS A 289 4.61 15.63 -1.84
CA LYS A 289 5.43 16.70 -2.46
C LYS A 289 4.59 17.61 -3.36
N GLN A 290 3.74 17.03 -4.21
CA GLN A 290 2.87 17.80 -5.10
C GLN A 290 1.81 18.62 -4.33
N MET A 291 1.42 18.17 -3.14
CA MET A 291 0.54 18.92 -2.22
C MET A 291 1.25 20.08 -1.52
N GLY A 292 2.57 20.15 -1.60
CA GLY A 292 3.38 21.25 -1.07
C GLY A 292 4.19 20.92 0.19
N LEU A 293 4.22 19.63 0.62
CA LEU A 293 5.12 19.21 1.70
C LEU A 293 6.58 19.32 1.22
N PRO A 294 7.52 19.88 2.03
CA PRO A 294 8.93 19.93 1.69
C PRO A 294 9.56 18.51 1.68
N VAL A 295 9.36 17.82 0.58
CA VAL A 295 9.98 16.52 0.31
C VAL A 295 11.17 16.74 -0.61
N GLY A 296 12.35 16.34 -0.16
CA GLY A 296 13.56 16.35 -0.97
C GLY A 296 13.53 15.23 -2.01
N ARG A 297 14.32 14.19 -1.80
CA ARG A 297 14.39 13.02 -2.67
C ARG A 297 13.54 11.87 -2.13
N LEU A 298 12.98 11.12 -3.04
CA LEU A 298 12.30 9.85 -2.80
C LEU A 298 13.23 8.72 -3.23
N ILE A 299 13.80 8.02 -2.27
CA ILE A 299 14.80 6.99 -2.48
C ILE A 299 14.08 5.64 -2.57
N CYS A 300 14.03 5.11 -3.79
CA CYS A 300 13.41 3.81 -4.08
C CYS A 300 14.39 2.69 -3.73
N ALA A 301 14.14 1.98 -2.66
CA ALA A 301 14.92 0.82 -2.27
C ALA A 301 14.32 -0.45 -2.86
N SER A 302 15.09 -1.15 -3.70
CA SER A 302 14.74 -2.46 -4.29
C SER A 302 15.52 -3.57 -3.60
N ASN A 303 14.95 -4.77 -3.53
CA ASN A 303 15.71 -5.98 -3.22
C ASN A 303 16.37 -6.51 -4.51
N LYS A 304 16.77 -7.78 -4.55
CA LYS A 304 17.38 -8.41 -5.71
C LYS A 304 16.52 -8.35 -6.99
N ASN A 305 15.20 -8.14 -6.85
CA ASN A 305 14.30 -7.83 -7.98
C ASN A 305 14.35 -6.32 -8.27
N ASP A 306 15.37 -5.87 -8.93
CA ASP A 306 15.83 -4.49 -9.06
C ASP A 306 15.28 -3.74 -10.29
N VAL A 307 14.16 -4.20 -10.86
CA VAL A 307 13.54 -3.59 -12.05
C VAL A 307 13.28 -2.09 -11.93
N LEU A 308 12.91 -1.62 -10.72
CA LEU A 308 12.67 -0.20 -10.45
C LEU A 308 13.98 0.58 -10.38
N THR A 309 15.01 0.02 -9.78
CA THR A 309 16.34 0.65 -9.71
C THR A 309 16.90 0.87 -11.12
N GLU A 310 16.89 -0.16 -11.98
CA GLU A 310 17.34 -0.03 -13.36
C GLU A 310 16.50 0.99 -14.15
N PHE A 311 15.16 0.95 -13.98
CA PHE A 311 14.29 1.92 -14.63
C PHE A 311 14.60 3.36 -14.21
N LEU A 312 14.79 3.63 -12.93
CA LEU A 312 15.12 4.97 -12.42
C LEU A 312 16.52 5.43 -12.84
N GLU A 313 17.43 4.51 -13.10
CA GLU A 313 18.76 4.80 -13.59
C GLU A 313 18.81 5.05 -15.11
N THR A 314 18.14 4.18 -15.89
CA THR A 314 18.32 4.12 -17.35
C THR A 314 17.09 4.55 -18.15
N GLY A 315 15.92 4.63 -17.54
CA GLY A 315 14.63 4.82 -18.23
C GLY A 315 14.14 3.58 -18.96
N HIS A 316 14.87 2.46 -18.90
CA HIS A 316 14.49 1.18 -19.47
C HIS A 316 13.78 0.31 -18.45
N TYR A 317 12.56 -0.14 -18.74
CA TYR A 317 11.80 -1.05 -17.95
C TYR A 317 11.71 -2.41 -18.64
N ASP A 318 12.28 -3.46 -18.04
CA ASP A 318 12.26 -4.82 -18.58
C ASP A 318 11.76 -5.82 -17.53
N LYS A 319 10.61 -6.46 -17.79
CA LYS A 319 10.08 -7.53 -16.96
C LYS A 319 10.57 -8.94 -17.35
N LYS A 320 11.32 -9.07 -18.44
CA LYS A 320 11.85 -10.34 -18.97
C LYS A 320 13.16 -10.74 -18.28
N ARG A 321 13.19 -10.62 -16.98
CA ARG A 321 14.33 -10.97 -16.12
C ARG A 321 14.00 -12.12 -15.19
N GLU A 322 15.00 -12.70 -14.59
CA GLU A 322 14.82 -13.72 -13.56
C GLU A 322 14.07 -13.15 -12.37
N PHE A 323 13.11 -13.91 -11.84
CA PHE A 323 12.39 -13.60 -10.61
C PHE A 323 13.08 -14.31 -9.44
N TYR A 324 13.44 -13.55 -8.42
CA TYR A 324 14.09 -14.05 -7.21
C TYR A 324 13.10 -14.04 -6.04
N LYS A 325 13.00 -15.16 -5.33
CA LYS A 325 12.36 -15.20 -4.01
C LYS A 325 13.37 -14.74 -2.98
N THR A 326 13.04 -13.66 -2.27
CA THR A 326 13.94 -13.04 -1.30
C THR A 326 13.38 -13.14 0.12
N SER A 327 14.16 -12.67 1.10
CA SER A 327 13.73 -12.50 2.49
C SER A 327 12.73 -11.35 2.69
N SER A 328 12.53 -10.49 1.68
CA SER A 328 11.60 -9.35 1.68
C SER A 328 10.46 -9.51 0.64
N PRO A 329 9.56 -10.49 0.81
CA PRO A 329 8.65 -10.96 -0.23
C PRO A 329 7.64 -9.91 -0.73
N SER A 330 7.31 -8.87 0.05
CA SER A 330 6.43 -7.79 -0.40
C SER A 330 7.06 -6.90 -1.48
N MET A 331 8.38 -7.01 -1.69
CA MET A 331 9.14 -6.30 -2.71
C MET A 331 9.47 -7.21 -3.91
N ASP A 332 9.14 -8.50 -3.87
CA ASP A 332 9.38 -9.45 -4.97
C ASP A 332 8.39 -9.20 -6.10
N ILE A 333 8.78 -8.34 -7.05
CA ILE A 333 7.95 -7.96 -8.20
C ILE A 333 8.79 -7.85 -9.48
N LEU A 334 8.16 -8.14 -10.62
CA LEU A 334 8.66 -7.81 -11.96
C LEU A 334 7.82 -6.74 -12.65
N VAL A 335 6.59 -6.50 -12.19
CA VAL A 335 5.71 -5.46 -12.69
C VAL A 335 5.22 -4.59 -11.53
N SER A 336 5.67 -3.34 -11.51
CA SER A 336 5.33 -2.35 -10.48
C SER A 336 4.12 -1.53 -10.92
N SER A 337 2.97 -1.77 -10.31
CA SER A 337 1.69 -1.29 -10.82
C SER A 337 1.52 0.24 -10.74
N ASN A 338 1.94 0.89 -9.64
CA ASN A 338 1.72 2.33 -9.47
C ASN A 338 2.75 3.21 -10.19
N LEU A 339 3.82 2.62 -10.73
CA LEU A 339 4.76 3.35 -11.60
C LEU A 339 4.03 3.99 -12.81
N GLU A 340 2.94 3.37 -13.26
CA GLU A 340 2.09 3.92 -14.32
C GLU A 340 1.54 5.32 -13.97
N ARG A 341 1.26 5.60 -12.69
CA ARG A 341 0.84 6.93 -12.24
C ARG A 341 1.94 7.97 -12.39
N LEU A 342 3.17 7.61 -12.04
CA LEU A 342 4.32 8.49 -12.23
C LEU A 342 4.55 8.77 -13.73
N LEU A 343 4.50 7.73 -14.56
CA LEU A 343 4.61 7.89 -16.03
C LEU A 343 3.55 8.85 -16.57
N PHE A 344 2.31 8.73 -16.09
CA PHE A 344 1.24 9.63 -16.51
C PHE A 344 1.55 11.09 -16.16
N PHE A 345 1.99 11.38 -14.94
CA PHE A 345 2.28 12.75 -14.52
C PHE A 345 3.51 13.35 -15.22
N VAL A 346 4.46 12.52 -15.62
CA VAL A 346 5.69 12.98 -16.30
C VAL A 346 5.56 13.00 -17.82
N CYS A 347 4.92 11.97 -18.39
CA CYS A 347 4.93 11.71 -19.84
C CYS A 347 3.58 11.99 -20.52
N GLY A 348 2.47 12.08 -19.74
CA GLY A 348 1.11 12.24 -20.24
C GLY A 348 0.47 10.93 -20.71
N ALA A 349 -0.86 10.96 -20.91
CA ALA A 349 -1.69 9.77 -21.15
C ALA A 349 -1.29 8.97 -22.40
N GLU A 350 -1.06 9.63 -23.53
CA GLU A 350 -0.77 8.95 -24.80
C GLU A 350 0.53 8.13 -24.74
N LYS A 351 1.59 8.71 -24.16
CA LYS A 351 2.86 8.00 -23.99
C LYS A 351 2.73 6.88 -22.97
N THR A 352 2.06 7.13 -21.84
CA THR A 352 1.80 6.11 -20.81
C THR A 352 1.05 4.92 -21.40
N LYS A 353 -0.01 5.17 -22.17
CA LYS A 353 -0.74 4.13 -22.89
C LYS A 353 0.17 3.31 -23.81
N GLY A 354 1.07 3.99 -24.55
CA GLY A 354 2.07 3.36 -25.41
C GLY A 354 3.03 2.47 -24.64
N TYR A 355 3.58 2.96 -23.51
CA TYR A 355 4.49 2.21 -22.65
C TYR A 355 3.81 0.98 -22.03
N MET A 356 2.58 1.13 -21.53
CA MET A 356 1.83 0.00 -20.95
C MET A 356 1.47 -1.05 -22.03
N LYS A 357 1.16 -0.62 -23.25
CA LYS A 357 0.96 -1.52 -24.38
C LYS A 357 2.24 -2.29 -24.71
N SER A 358 3.39 -1.60 -24.82
CA SER A 358 4.69 -2.23 -25.06
C SER A 358 5.02 -3.25 -23.96
N LEU A 359 4.85 -2.86 -22.68
CA LEU A 359 5.07 -3.76 -21.57
C LEU A 359 4.21 -5.03 -21.63
N ALA A 360 2.97 -4.91 -22.10
CA ALA A 360 2.06 -6.06 -22.25
C ALA A 360 2.49 -6.97 -23.41
N GLU A 361 2.84 -6.39 -24.57
CA GLU A 361 3.11 -7.12 -25.81
C GLU A 361 4.56 -7.64 -25.90
N THR A 362 5.54 -6.81 -25.49
CA THR A 362 6.97 -7.13 -25.65
C THR A 362 7.68 -7.41 -24.32
N GLY A 363 7.09 -7.03 -23.18
CA GLY A 363 7.68 -7.19 -21.87
C GLY A 363 8.60 -6.04 -21.42
N GLU A 364 8.77 -5.01 -22.24
CA GLU A 364 9.69 -3.90 -21.98
C GLU A 364 9.21 -2.58 -22.58
N TYR A 365 9.74 -1.45 -22.12
CA TYR A 365 9.64 -0.14 -22.73
C TYR A 365 10.82 0.75 -22.36
N GLN A 366 11.05 1.81 -23.15
CA GLN A 366 12.07 2.85 -22.92
C GLN A 366 11.41 4.22 -22.93
N ILE A 367 11.63 5.02 -21.86
CA ILE A 367 11.26 6.44 -21.85
C ILE A 367 12.39 7.29 -22.45
N SER A 368 12.09 8.52 -22.83
CA SER A 368 13.10 9.44 -23.36
C SER A 368 14.04 9.96 -22.25
N GLU A 369 15.22 10.45 -22.64
CA GLU A 369 16.18 11.08 -21.71
C GLU A 369 15.56 12.30 -21.00
N GLU A 370 14.72 13.09 -21.69
CA GLU A 370 14.03 14.24 -21.09
C GLU A 370 13.04 13.80 -20.00
N GLU A 371 12.31 12.71 -20.23
CA GLU A 371 11.36 12.15 -19.24
C GLU A 371 12.11 11.55 -18.05
N LEU A 372 13.20 10.84 -18.32
CA LEU A 372 14.06 10.30 -17.27
C LEU A 372 14.67 11.42 -16.40
N ALA A 373 15.13 12.50 -17.01
CA ALA A 373 15.65 13.64 -16.27
C ALA A 373 14.61 14.27 -15.34
N LYS A 374 13.34 14.36 -15.77
CA LYS A 374 12.24 14.83 -14.91
C LYS A 374 12.00 13.90 -13.72
N ILE A 375 12.04 12.59 -13.95
CA ILE A 375 11.88 11.59 -12.87
C ILE A 375 13.03 11.70 -11.87
N LYS A 376 14.27 11.83 -12.33
CA LYS A 376 15.48 11.95 -11.49
C LYS A 376 15.54 13.22 -10.64
N ASN A 377 14.73 14.23 -10.92
CA ASN A 377 14.60 15.38 -10.03
C ASN A 377 14.00 15.04 -8.66
N ASP A 378 13.17 14.00 -8.61
CA ASP A 378 12.42 13.61 -7.41
C ASP A 378 12.80 12.22 -6.91
N PHE A 379 13.27 11.33 -7.77
CA PHE A 379 13.51 9.92 -7.46
C PHE A 379 14.95 9.50 -7.72
N VAL A 380 15.45 8.65 -6.84
CA VAL A 380 16.69 7.89 -7.04
C VAL A 380 16.44 6.43 -6.66
N GLY A 381 17.06 5.48 -7.35
CA GLY A 381 16.89 4.05 -7.11
C GLY A 381 18.21 3.37 -6.71
N TYR A 382 18.14 2.51 -5.69
CA TYR A 382 19.23 1.62 -5.31
C TYR A 382 18.70 0.21 -5.03
N ALA A 383 19.52 -0.78 -5.30
CA ALA A 383 19.21 -2.17 -4.98
C ALA A 383 20.12 -2.68 -3.85
N CYS A 384 19.61 -3.62 -3.06
CA CYS A 384 20.29 -4.24 -1.94
C CYS A 384 20.05 -5.76 -1.97
N SER A 385 21.09 -6.57 -1.76
CA SER A 385 20.95 -8.02 -1.67
C SER A 385 20.40 -8.47 -0.32
N ASP A 386 19.94 -9.74 -0.23
CA ASP A 386 19.52 -10.34 1.04
C ASP A 386 20.65 -10.38 2.07
N GLU A 387 21.89 -10.62 1.62
CA GLU A 387 23.07 -10.65 2.48
C GLU A 387 23.37 -9.26 3.07
N GLU A 388 23.28 -8.21 2.27
CA GLU A 388 23.45 -6.82 2.73
C GLU A 388 22.35 -6.41 3.70
N GLY A 389 21.10 -6.75 3.42
CA GLY A 389 19.96 -6.51 4.30
C GLY A 389 20.10 -7.26 5.63
N SER A 390 20.45 -8.54 5.58
CA SER A 390 20.71 -9.35 6.78
C SER A 390 21.85 -8.77 7.63
N ALA A 391 22.95 -8.37 7.00
CA ALA A 391 24.06 -7.72 7.70
C ALA A 391 23.65 -6.37 8.33
N ALA A 392 22.72 -5.63 7.69
CA ALA A 392 22.19 -4.38 8.23
C ALA A 392 21.34 -4.61 9.49
N ILE A 393 20.51 -5.68 9.54
CA ILE A 393 19.76 -6.06 10.76
C ILE A 393 20.73 -6.32 11.91
N GLY A 394 21.74 -7.19 11.70
CA GLY A 394 22.69 -7.57 12.75
C GLY A 394 23.45 -6.37 13.29
N ARG A 395 24.03 -5.54 12.39
CA ARG A 395 24.78 -4.34 12.79
C ARG A 395 23.93 -3.35 13.57
N LEU A 396 22.75 -3.01 13.06
CA LEU A 396 21.88 -2.02 13.73
C LEU A 396 21.47 -2.50 15.11
N PHE A 397 21.14 -3.78 15.26
CA PHE A 397 20.80 -4.35 16.55
C PHE A 397 21.98 -4.32 17.53
N GLU A 398 23.20 -4.68 17.10
CA GLU A 398 24.41 -4.62 17.92
C GLU A 398 24.74 -3.19 18.39
N GLU A 399 24.53 -2.19 17.52
CA GLU A 399 24.89 -0.80 17.80
C GLU A 399 23.83 -0.06 18.62
N THR A 400 22.53 -0.38 18.42
CA THR A 400 21.43 0.44 18.95
C THR A 400 20.35 -0.35 19.70
N SER A 401 20.38 -1.68 19.64
CA SER A 401 19.32 -2.58 20.10
C SER A 401 17.98 -2.42 19.34
N TYR A 402 17.94 -1.69 18.21
CA TYR A 402 16.76 -1.60 17.37
C TYR A 402 16.66 -2.81 16.44
N VAL A 403 15.48 -3.44 16.41
CA VAL A 403 15.20 -4.61 15.58
C VAL A 403 14.30 -4.22 14.41
N MET A 404 14.79 -4.37 13.20
CA MET A 404 13.99 -4.10 11.99
C MET A 404 13.64 -5.39 11.25
N ASP A 405 12.55 -5.33 10.45
CA ASP A 405 12.19 -6.40 9.55
C ASP A 405 13.04 -6.40 8.28
N THR A 406 12.92 -7.44 7.48
CA THR A 406 13.72 -7.64 6.28
C THR A 406 13.51 -6.59 5.18
N HIS A 407 12.30 -6.02 5.07
CA HIS A 407 12.00 -4.95 4.10
C HIS A 407 12.62 -3.62 4.55
N THR A 408 12.47 -3.28 5.82
CA THR A 408 13.11 -2.12 6.44
C THR A 408 14.63 -2.22 6.32
N ALA A 409 15.17 -3.41 6.47
CA ALA A 409 16.62 -3.65 6.34
C ALA A 409 17.17 -3.30 4.95
N ILE A 410 16.43 -3.62 3.89
CA ILE A 410 16.76 -3.21 2.51
C ILE A 410 16.80 -1.68 2.42
N ALA A 411 15.77 -1.00 2.90
CA ALA A 411 15.71 0.46 2.87
C ALA A 411 16.80 1.11 3.74
N TRP A 412 17.09 0.54 4.91
CA TRP A 412 18.16 1.00 5.78
C TRP A 412 19.53 0.89 5.12
N ALA A 413 19.84 -0.26 4.52
CA ALA A 413 21.11 -0.47 3.82
C ALA A 413 21.24 0.44 2.58
N VAL A 414 20.13 0.71 1.88
CA VAL A 414 20.08 1.66 0.77
C VAL A 414 20.31 3.09 1.25
N SER A 415 19.71 3.50 2.37
CA SER A 415 19.93 4.84 2.93
C SER A 415 21.40 5.09 3.33
N ASP A 416 22.16 4.06 3.73
CA ASP A 416 23.61 4.16 3.96
C ASP A 416 24.40 4.56 2.71
N ARG A 417 23.95 4.11 1.53
CA ARG A 417 24.59 4.46 0.25
C ARG A 417 24.27 5.88 -0.13
N ASP A 418 23.01 6.26 0.00
CA ASP A 418 22.53 7.59 -0.37
C ASP A 418 23.17 8.70 0.48
N LEU A 419 23.33 8.47 1.78
CA LEU A 419 24.02 9.42 2.69
C LEU A 419 25.48 9.68 2.31
N LYS A 420 26.14 8.76 1.61
CA LYS A 420 27.52 8.95 1.12
C LYS A 420 27.59 9.86 -0.10
N GLU A 421 26.47 10.12 -0.76
CA GLU A 421 26.39 10.94 -1.98
C GLU A 421 25.98 12.41 -1.71
N GLU A 422 26.23 12.93 -0.47
CA GLU A 422 26.13 14.34 -0.09
C GLU A 422 24.71 14.94 -0.09
N SER A 423 23.74 14.33 0.59
CA SER A 423 22.53 15.04 1.01
C SER A 423 22.72 15.72 2.36
N SER A 424 22.36 17.01 2.46
CA SER A 424 22.25 17.70 3.75
C SER A 424 20.85 17.54 4.38
N ALA A 425 19.90 16.96 3.68
CA ALA A 425 18.56 16.73 4.16
C ALA A 425 18.54 15.56 5.16
N LYS A 426 17.65 15.66 6.16
CA LYS A 426 17.38 14.52 7.05
C LYS A 426 16.72 13.40 6.24
N ASN A 427 17.09 12.16 6.53
CA ASN A 427 16.54 10.99 5.87
C ASN A 427 15.59 10.23 6.81
N VAL A 428 14.40 9.92 6.34
CA VAL A 428 13.42 9.07 7.02
C VAL A 428 13.29 7.75 6.28
N VAL A 429 13.62 6.65 6.96
CA VAL A 429 13.45 5.29 6.44
C VAL A 429 12.07 4.79 6.82
N LEU A 430 11.28 4.33 5.85
CA LEU A 430 9.96 3.77 6.11
C LEU A 430 10.08 2.31 6.55
N SER A 431 9.56 2.01 7.75
CA SER A 431 9.52 0.65 8.32
C SER A 431 8.14 0.05 8.10
N THR A 432 8.06 -0.88 7.14
CA THR A 432 6.80 -1.32 6.55
C THR A 432 6.18 -2.54 7.20
N ALA A 433 6.90 -3.26 8.06
CA ALA A 433 6.39 -4.43 8.77
C ALA A 433 7.08 -4.63 10.13
N SER A 434 6.39 -5.29 11.04
CA SER A 434 6.99 -5.74 12.31
C SER A 434 8.01 -6.85 12.05
N PRO A 435 9.18 -6.86 12.72
CA PRO A 435 10.17 -7.93 12.63
C PRO A 435 9.58 -9.29 13.02
N TYR A 436 8.56 -9.32 13.85
CA TYR A 436 7.85 -10.52 14.27
C TYR A 436 7.01 -11.20 13.17
N LYS A 437 6.87 -10.61 11.99
CA LYS A 437 6.25 -11.26 10.82
C LYS A 437 7.24 -12.09 10.01
N PHE A 438 8.53 -11.86 10.21
CA PHE A 438 9.63 -12.46 9.46
C PHE A 438 10.70 -13.03 10.41
N THR A 439 10.25 -13.60 11.53
CA THR A 439 11.10 -14.02 12.66
C THR A 439 12.25 -14.93 12.26
N GLY A 440 12.02 -15.91 11.39
CA GLY A 440 13.07 -16.81 10.95
C GLY A 440 14.24 -16.10 10.24
N ALA A 441 13.94 -15.13 9.38
CA ALA A 441 14.95 -14.34 8.68
C ALA A 441 15.66 -13.35 9.62
N VAL A 442 14.90 -12.73 10.53
CA VAL A 442 15.47 -11.80 11.53
C VAL A 442 16.40 -12.54 12.50
N LEU A 443 15.97 -13.71 13.03
CA LEU A 443 16.85 -14.55 13.89
C LEU A 443 18.12 -14.94 13.17
N ALA A 444 18.03 -15.38 11.90
CA ALA A 444 19.20 -15.72 11.11
C ALA A 444 20.17 -14.53 10.95
N ALA A 445 19.64 -13.32 10.76
CA ALA A 445 20.41 -12.09 10.68
C ALA A 445 21.11 -11.72 12.01
N LEU A 446 20.52 -12.13 13.14
CA LEU A 446 21.09 -11.97 14.48
C LEU A 446 22.03 -13.14 14.89
N GLY A 447 22.37 -14.04 13.96
CA GLY A 447 23.28 -15.17 14.18
C GLY A 447 22.61 -16.39 14.86
N GLU A 448 21.30 -16.41 14.98
CA GLU A 448 20.52 -17.48 15.60
C GLU A 448 19.92 -18.41 14.53
N LYS A 449 19.70 -19.66 14.89
CA LYS A 449 19.04 -20.62 14.02
C LYS A 449 17.53 -20.63 14.28
N ALA A 450 16.75 -20.32 13.27
CA ALA A 450 15.30 -20.48 13.34
C ALA A 450 14.91 -21.95 13.55
N SER A 451 13.90 -22.19 14.38
CA SER A 451 13.37 -23.52 14.64
C SER A 451 12.47 -24.02 13.50
N GLY A 452 11.87 -23.12 12.75
CA GLY A 452 10.85 -23.38 11.74
C GLY A 452 9.43 -23.48 12.32
N ASP A 453 9.26 -23.19 13.62
CA ASP A 453 7.98 -22.98 14.29
C ASP A 453 7.86 -21.47 14.61
N ASP A 454 6.97 -20.76 13.93
CA ASP A 454 6.87 -19.31 14.02
C ASP A 454 6.60 -18.81 15.44
N ARG A 455 5.84 -19.57 16.27
CA ARG A 455 5.57 -19.19 17.65
C ARG A 455 6.84 -19.25 18.50
N SER A 456 7.56 -20.36 18.42
CA SER A 456 8.83 -20.55 19.14
C SER A 456 9.88 -19.53 18.69
N ASP A 457 9.91 -19.24 17.39
CA ASP A 457 10.82 -18.24 16.81
C ASP A 457 10.48 -16.83 17.28
N MET A 458 9.20 -16.46 17.45
CA MET A 458 8.78 -15.19 18.05
C MET A 458 9.21 -15.08 19.51
N GLU A 459 8.98 -16.14 20.31
CA GLU A 459 9.38 -16.18 21.72
C GLU A 459 10.91 -16.06 21.84
N ARG A 460 11.66 -16.75 20.97
CA ARG A 460 13.14 -16.66 20.92
C ARG A 460 13.62 -15.28 20.53
N LEU A 461 12.98 -14.64 19.54
CA LEU A 461 13.31 -13.28 19.13
C LEU A 461 13.08 -12.29 20.27
N ALA A 462 11.95 -12.39 20.97
CA ALA A 462 11.63 -11.54 22.11
C ALA A 462 12.63 -11.71 23.25
N GLU A 463 13.00 -12.96 23.57
CA GLU A 463 14.03 -13.25 24.59
C GLU A 463 15.40 -12.66 24.22
N LEU A 464 15.80 -12.82 22.96
CA LEU A 464 17.11 -12.35 22.49
C LEU A 464 17.22 -10.83 22.47
N THR A 465 16.15 -10.15 22.03
CA THR A 465 16.17 -8.71 21.78
C THR A 465 15.62 -7.86 22.91
N GLY A 466 14.89 -8.48 23.86
CA GLY A 466 14.19 -7.76 24.92
C GLY A 466 12.97 -6.97 24.43
N THR A 467 12.54 -7.16 23.17
CA THR A 467 11.37 -6.50 22.61
C THR A 467 10.09 -7.33 22.85
N GLU A 468 8.93 -6.67 22.83
CA GLU A 468 7.66 -7.33 23.01
C GLU A 468 7.07 -7.87 21.71
N ILE A 469 6.56 -9.11 21.75
CA ILE A 469 5.74 -9.65 20.65
C ILE A 469 4.45 -8.83 20.58
N PRO A 470 4.12 -8.21 19.42
CA PRO A 470 2.87 -7.48 19.27
C PRO A 470 1.66 -8.35 19.61
N ASP A 471 0.72 -7.83 20.43
CA ASP A 471 -0.47 -8.58 20.84
C ASP A 471 -1.28 -9.16 19.68
N PRO A 472 -1.47 -8.44 18.54
CA PRO A 472 -2.15 -9.02 17.39
C PRO A 472 -1.48 -10.29 16.86
N LEU A 473 -0.13 -10.35 16.86
CA LEU A 473 0.63 -11.51 16.39
C LEU A 473 0.69 -12.63 17.41
N ARG A 474 0.75 -12.30 18.71
CA ARG A 474 0.66 -13.31 19.78
C ARG A 474 -0.68 -14.02 19.78
N ALA A 475 -1.76 -13.25 19.62
CA ALA A 475 -3.13 -13.75 19.72
C ALA A 475 -3.53 -14.72 18.59
N ILE A 476 -2.92 -14.66 17.41
CA ILE A 476 -3.32 -15.53 16.29
C ILE A 476 -3.12 -17.02 16.57
N PHE A 477 -2.15 -17.39 17.39
CA PHE A 477 -1.86 -18.79 17.74
C PHE A 477 -2.90 -19.40 18.67
N GLU A 478 -3.71 -18.57 19.36
CA GLU A 478 -4.78 -19.01 20.26
C GLU A 478 -6.16 -18.95 19.57
N ARG A 479 -6.26 -18.37 18.36
CA ARG A 479 -7.53 -18.22 17.65
C ARG A 479 -7.90 -19.50 16.92
N GLU A 480 -9.20 -19.75 16.83
CA GLU A 480 -9.74 -20.84 16.01
C GLU A 480 -9.51 -20.59 14.51
N VAL A 481 -9.01 -21.62 13.83
CA VAL A 481 -8.91 -21.61 12.35
C VAL A 481 -10.31 -21.77 11.76
N LYS A 482 -10.82 -20.69 11.13
CA LYS A 482 -12.18 -20.63 10.55
C LYS A 482 -12.21 -20.95 9.08
N HIS A 483 -11.19 -20.53 8.32
CA HIS A 483 -11.09 -20.75 6.88
C HIS A 483 -10.14 -21.93 6.62
N LYS A 484 -10.70 -23.09 6.22
CA LYS A 484 -9.94 -24.35 6.06
C LYS A 484 -9.84 -24.84 4.62
N ASP A 485 -10.49 -24.12 3.71
CA ASP A 485 -10.63 -24.57 2.33
C ASP A 485 -9.32 -24.38 1.56
N ILE A 486 -8.84 -25.48 0.99
CA ILE A 486 -7.70 -25.52 0.06
C ILE A 486 -8.23 -26.04 -1.28
N ILE A 487 -8.06 -25.23 -2.33
CA ILE A 487 -8.68 -25.44 -3.63
C ILE A 487 -7.64 -25.47 -4.75
N ASP A 488 -8.01 -26.03 -5.89
CA ASP A 488 -7.25 -25.92 -7.12
C ASP A 488 -7.59 -24.60 -7.86
N VAL A 489 -6.67 -24.11 -8.68
CA VAL A 489 -6.86 -22.85 -9.45
C VAL A 489 -8.13 -22.90 -10.31
N ASP A 490 -8.46 -24.09 -10.86
CA ASP A 490 -9.63 -24.26 -11.70
C ASP A 490 -10.96 -24.23 -10.92
N GLU A 491 -10.93 -24.47 -9.61
CA GLU A 491 -12.10 -24.40 -8.74
C GLU A 491 -12.46 -22.97 -8.32
N MET A 492 -11.53 -22.00 -8.44
CA MET A 492 -11.71 -20.63 -8.00
C MET A 492 -13.00 -20.00 -8.54
N LYS A 493 -13.36 -20.25 -9.82
CA LYS A 493 -14.57 -19.71 -10.45
C LYS A 493 -15.84 -20.22 -9.78
N ALA A 494 -15.95 -21.51 -9.58
CA ALA A 494 -17.11 -22.13 -8.95
C ALA A 494 -17.31 -21.62 -7.52
N ILE A 495 -16.21 -21.49 -6.76
CA ILE A 495 -16.22 -21.02 -5.37
C ILE A 495 -16.62 -19.55 -5.29
N VAL A 496 -16.14 -18.69 -6.19
CA VAL A 496 -16.53 -17.27 -6.21
C VAL A 496 -18.01 -17.14 -6.54
N VAL A 497 -18.53 -17.90 -7.51
CA VAL A 497 -19.98 -17.91 -7.85
C VAL A 497 -20.81 -18.40 -6.67
N GLN A 498 -20.39 -19.48 -6.00
CA GLN A 498 -21.05 -20.00 -4.82
C GLN A 498 -21.09 -18.96 -3.71
N TYR A 499 -19.92 -18.38 -3.35
CA TYR A 499 -19.83 -17.38 -2.29
C TYR A 499 -20.62 -16.10 -2.61
N ALA A 500 -20.66 -15.70 -3.89
CA ALA A 500 -21.49 -14.59 -4.33
C ALA A 500 -23.00 -14.86 -4.14
N GLY A 501 -23.46 -16.11 -4.31
CA GLY A 501 -24.84 -16.52 -4.14
C GLY A 501 -25.28 -16.75 -2.69
N GLU A 502 -24.37 -16.86 -1.73
CA GLU A 502 -24.73 -17.08 -0.31
C GLU A 502 -25.63 -15.96 0.22
N GLY A 503 -26.80 -16.33 0.82
CA GLY A 503 -27.75 -15.38 1.41
C GLY A 503 -28.67 -14.66 0.44
N LYS A 504 -28.74 -15.10 -0.84
CA LYS A 504 -29.60 -14.51 -1.90
C LYS A 504 -30.73 -15.42 -2.37
N GLU A 505 -31.03 -16.52 -1.63
CA GLU A 505 -32.19 -17.38 -1.86
C GLU A 505 -33.50 -16.80 -1.29
#